data_6a1cb55d6efa2c6cb7f12754431e4889
#
_entry.id   6a1cb55d6efa2c6cb7f12754431e4889
#
_cell.length_a   1.000
_cell.length_b   1.000
_cell.length_c   1.000
_cell.angle_alpha   90.00
_cell.angle_beta   90.00
_cell.angle_gamma   90.00
#
_symmetry.space_group_name_H-M   'P 1'
#
loop_
_entity.id
_entity.type
_entity.pdbx_description
1 polymer ?
#
loop_
_entity_poly.entity_id
_entity_poly.type
_entity_poly.pdbx_seq_one_letter_code
_entity_poly.pdbx_strand_id
1 'polypeptide(L)'
;MKKLILVTSPPACGKTFISKQLAKALNHVVYLDKDTLIPLSKQIFAVAHQPYDRSSIFFEKYIRDLEYRVVLDLAMEALEYDDIVLINAPFTQEIRDLDYITTLRAELKKKQAELVVIWVDTNPEVCHQRMIDRASDRDTVSYTHLRAHETRHDL
;
A
#
# COMPACT_ATOMS: atom_id res chain seq x y z
N MET A 1 -11.72 -9.25 18.94
CA MET A 1 -12.28 -8.49 17.81
C MET A 1 -11.32 -8.54 16.63
N LYS A 2 -11.86 -8.77 15.46
CA LYS A 2 -11.05 -8.79 14.25
C LYS A 2 -10.52 -7.39 13.94
N LYS A 3 -9.40 -7.34 13.22
CA LYS A 3 -8.76 -6.05 12.89
C LYS A 3 -8.34 -6.02 11.43
N LEU A 4 -8.66 -4.91 10.77
CA LEU A 4 -8.04 -4.55 9.52
C LEU A 4 -7.03 -3.45 9.82
N ILE A 5 -5.77 -3.71 9.55
CA ILE A 5 -4.68 -2.76 9.80
C ILE A 5 -4.20 -2.21 8.48
N LEU A 6 -4.27 -0.89 8.33
CA LEU A 6 -3.72 -0.21 7.16
C LEU A 6 -2.39 0.41 7.58
N VAL A 7 -1.30 -0.04 6.97
CA VAL A 7 0.01 0.59 7.20
C VAL A 7 0.25 1.56 6.07
N THR A 8 0.27 2.83 6.40
CA THR A 8 0.29 3.93 5.45
C THR A 8 1.46 4.84 5.73
N SER A 9 1.90 5.60 4.74
CA SER A 9 2.97 6.58 4.91
C SER A 9 3.10 7.44 3.66
N PRO A 10 3.82 8.55 3.75
CA PRO A 10 4.36 9.17 2.55
C PRO A 10 5.27 8.19 1.81
N PRO A 11 5.50 8.41 0.51
CA PRO A 11 6.39 7.52 -0.25
C PRO A 11 7.79 7.44 0.37
N ALA A 12 8.39 6.27 0.30
CA ALA A 12 9.77 6.01 0.71
C ALA A 12 10.05 6.24 2.20
N CYS A 13 9.05 6.10 3.06
CA CYS A 13 9.20 6.32 4.49
C CYS A 13 9.27 5.02 5.30
N GLY A 14 9.63 3.90 4.68
CA GLY A 14 9.84 2.65 5.40
C GLY A 14 8.59 1.83 5.63
N LYS A 15 7.50 2.14 4.94
CA LYS A 15 6.22 1.47 5.10
C LYS A 15 6.31 -0.05 4.95
N THR A 16 6.99 -0.51 3.92
CA THR A 16 7.12 -1.94 3.65
C THR A 16 7.92 -2.64 4.75
N PHE A 17 9.01 -2.02 5.19
CA PHE A 17 9.81 -2.58 6.27
C PHE A 17 8.99 -2.72 7.55
N ILE A 18 8.31 -1.65 7.94
CA ILE A 18 7.48 -1.63 9.14
C ILE A 18 6.34 -2.65 9.03
N SER A 19 5.69 -2.70 7.87
CA SER A 19 4.58 -3.65 7.63
C SER A 19 5.04 -5.09 7.82
N LYS A 20 6.19 -5.43 7.28
CA LYS A 20 6.71 -6.78 7.38
C LYS A 20 7.17 -7.12 8.79
N GLN A 21 7.77 -6.16 9.50
CA GLN A 21 8.15 -6.38 10.88
C GLN A 21 6.92 -6.59 11.76
N LEU A 22 5.88 -5.79 11.55
CA LEU A 22 4.64 -5.95 12.29
C LEU A 22 3.97 -7.29 11.97
N ALA A 23 3.94 -7.67 10.69
CA ALA A 23 3.36 -8.95 10.30
C ALA A 23 4.08 -10.14 10.95
N LYS A 24 5.41 -10.05 11.07
CA LYS A 24 6.18 -11.10 11.75
C LYS A 24 5.94 -11.12 13.25
N ALA A 25 5.69 -9.97 13.85
CA ALA A 25 5.44 -9.88 15.28
C ALA A 25 4.04 -10.34 15.66
N LEU A 26 3.09 -10.21 14.76
CA LEU A 26 1.73 -10.68 14.97
C LEU A 26 1.61 -12.14 14.55
N ASN A 27 0.94 -12.93 15.37
CA ASN A 27 0.68 -14.32 15.01
C ASN A 27 -0.58 -14.40 14.16
N HIS A 28 -0.53 -15.23 13.13
CA HIS A 28 -1.71 -15.50 12.31
C HIS A 28 -2.28 -14.25 11.66
N VAL A 29 -1.42 -13.49 10.99
CA VAL A 29 -1.84 -12.31 10.24
C VAL A 29 -1.81 -12.62 8.75
N VAL A 30 -2.80 -12.09 8.03
CA VAL A 30 -2.79 -12.11 6.57
C VAL A 30 -2.16 -10.80 6.12
N TYR A 31 -1.05 -10.89 5.42
CA TYR A 31 -0.31 -9.73 4.93
C TYR A 31 -0.60 -9.53 3.44
N LEU A 32 -1.12 -8.35 3.09
CA LEU A 32 -1.44 -7.99 1.72
C LEU A 32 -0.67 -6.76 1.31
N ASP A 33 0.02 -6.85 0.18
CA ASP A 33 0.76 -5.74 -0.40
C ASP A 33 0.08 -5.35 -1.70
N LYS A 34 -0.39 -4.10 -1.78
CA LYS A 34 -1.09 -3.62 -2.98
C LYS A 34 -0.18 -3.71 -4.21
N ASP A 35 1.12 -3.58 -4.04
CA ASP A 35 2.05 -3.64 -5.16
C ASP A 35 2.13 -5.02 -5.81
N THR A 36 1.59 -6.05 -5.17
CA THR A 36 1.46 -7.36 -5.80
C THR A 36 0.58 -7.30 -7.04
N LEU A 37 -0.28 -6.28 -7.17
CA LEU A 37 -1.15 -6.09 -8.32
C LEU A 37 -0.45 -5.44 -9.52
N ILE A 38 0.76 -4.93 -9.33
CA ILE A 38 1.48 -4.19 -10.37
C ILE A 38 1.57 -4.94 -11.70
N PRO A 39 1.87 -6.25 -11.73
CA PRO A 39 1.93 -6.95 -13.02
C PRO A 39 0.63 -6.87 -13.82
N LEU A 40 -0.53 -6.94 -13.13
CA LEU A 40 -1.82 -6.81 -13.80
C LEU A 40 -2.02 -5.39 -14.31
N SER A 41 -1.67 -4.41 -13.49
CA SER A 41 -1.79 -3.00 -13.88
C SER A 41 -0.89 -2.69 -15.06
N LYS A 42 0.32 -3.21 -15.08
CA LYS A 42 1.24 -3.06 -16.21
C LYS A 42 0.62 -3.58 -17.50
N GLN A 43 -0.04 -4.72 -17.43
CA GLN A 43 -0.68 -5.30 -18.60
C GLN A 43 -1.83 -4.43 -19.11
N ILE A 44 -2.54 -3.74 -18.20
CA ILE A 44 -3.59 -2.81 -18.60
C ILE A 44 -3.00 -1.68 -19.45
N PHE A 45 -1.87 -1.09 -19.02
CA PHE A 45 -1.18 -0.08 -19.84
C PHE A 45 -0.82 -0.64 -21.21
N ALA A 46 -0.27 -1.84 -21.24
CA ALA A 46 0.17 -2.45 -22.49
C ALA A 46 -1.00 -2.69 -23.44
N VAL A 47 -2.09 -3.26 -22.95
CA VAL A 47 -3.27 -3.55 -23.76
C VAL A 47 -3.91 -2.27 -24.30
N ALA A 48 -3.87 -1.20 -23.50
CA ALA A 48 -4.43 0.09 -23.89
C ALA A 48 -3.47 0.93 -24.73
N HIS A 49 -2.28 0.42 -25.04
CA HIS A 49 -1.25 1.13 -25.78
C HIS A 49 -0.86 2.44 -25.11
N GLN A 50 -0.76 2.43 -23.81
CA GLN A 50 -0.36 3.59 -23.01
C GLN A 50 1.04 3.38 -22.44
N PRO A 51 1.86 4.44 -22.35
CA PRO A 51 3.14 4.34 -21.65
C PRO A 51 2.92 3.98 -20.19
N TYR A 52 3.78 3.13 -19.66
CA TYR A 52 3.68 2.76 -18.25
C TYR A 52 4.11 3.92 -17.37
N ASP A 53 3.14 4.56 -16.73
CA ASP A 53 3.38 5.70 -15.86
C ASP A 53 2.29 5.73 -14.77
N ARG A 54 2.67 5.36 -13.56
CA ARG A 54 1.74 5.27 -12.45
C ARG A 54 1.33 6.63 -11.89
N SER A 55 1.87 7.72 -12.42
CA SER A 55 1.41 9.07 -12.09
C SER A 55 0.62 9.71 -13.23
N SER A 56 0.30 8.95 -14.26
CA SER A 56 -0.42 9.46 -15.42
C SER A 56 -1.91 9.65 -15.13
N ILE A 57 -2.56 10.45 -15.97
CA ILE A 57 -4.02 10.62 -15.93
C ILE A 57 -4.70 9.28 -16.21
N PHE A 58 -4.13 8.49 -17.12
CA PHE A 58 -4.67 7.18 -17.45
C PHE A 58 -4.70 6.26 -16.21
N PHE A 59 -3.61 6.22 -15.47
CA PHE A 59 -3.54 5.41 -14.25
C PHE A 59 -4.59 5.87 -13.22
N GLU A 60 -4.64 7.17 -12.98
CA GLU A 60 -5.56 7.73 -12.02
C GLU A 60 -7.02 7.43 -12.38
N LYS A 61 -7.33 7.49 -13.68
CA LYS A 61 -8.71 7.32 -14.14
C LYS A 61 -9.14 5.86 -14.21
N TYR A 62 -8.25 4.96 -14.60
CA TYR A 62 -8.65 3.59 -14.95
C TYR A 62 -8.11 2.50 -14.05
N ILE A 63 -7.05 2.76 -13.29
CA ILE A 63 -6.34 1.69 -12.59
C ILE A 63 -6.30 1.89 -11.08
N ARG A 64 -5.94 3.07 -10.63
CA ARG A 64 -5.62 3.31 -9.23
C ARG A 64 -6.70 2.81 -8.26
N ASP A 65 -7.91 3.27 -8.44
CA ASP A 65 -8.98 2.93 -7.50
C ASP A 65 -9.34 1.44 -7.55
N LEU A 66 -9.13 0.81 -8.71
CA LEU A 66 -9.35 -0.64 -8.81
C LEU A 66 -8.30 -1.43 -8.03
N GLU A 67 -7.06 -0.96 -8.00
CA GLU A 67 -6.04 -1.61 -7.16
C GLU A 67 -6.45 -1.59 -5.69
N TYR A 68 -6.90 -0.44 -5.21
CA TYR A 68 -7.37 -0.32 -3.83
C TYR A 68 -8.60 -1.18 -3.57
N ARG A 69 -9.51 -1.19 -4.51
CA ARG A 69 -10.71 -2.01 -4.38
C ARG A 69 -10.37 -3.50 -4.28
N VAL A 70 -9.48 -3.98 -5.15
CA VAL A 70 -9.12 -5.40 -5.14
C VAL A 70 -8.45 -5.77 -3.83
N VAL A 71 -7.51 -4.97 -3.35
CA VAL A 71 -6.81 -5.31 -2.12
C VAL A 71 -7.76 -5.26 -0.91
N LEU A 72 -8.71 -4.33 -0.91
CA LEU A 72 -9.71 -4.27 0.15
C LEU A 72 -10.70 -5.44 0.08
N ASP A 73 -11.11 -5.83 -1.12
CA ASP A 73 -11.99 -6.99 -1.28
C ASP A 73 -11.29 -8.26 -0.78
N LEU A 74 -10.00 -8.42 -1.09
CA LEU A 74 -9.21 -9.53 -0.56
C LEU A 74 -9.16 -9.50 0.96
N ALA A 75 -8.97 -8.31 1.53
CA ALA A 75 -8.91 -8.16 2.98
C ALA A 75 -10.24 -8.52 3.64
N MET A 76 -11.34 -8.07 3.06
CA MET A 76 -12.67 -8.36 3.59
C MET A 76 -12.97 -9.85 3.53
N GLU A 77 -12.57 -10.51 2.45
CA GLU A 77 -12.72 -11.95 2.34
C GLU A 77 -11.86 -12.67 3.38
N ALA A 78 -10.61 -12.25 3.52
CA ALA A 78 -9.70 -12.87 4.49
C ALA A 78 -10.21 -12.76 5.93
N LEU A 79 -10.91 -11.68 6.26
CA LEU A 79 -11.47 -11.49 7.60
C LEU A 79 -12.57 -12.50 7.92
N GLU A 80 -13.11 -13.21 6.95
CA GLU A 80 -14.04 -14.30 7.23
C GLU A 80 -13.34 -15.48 7.89
N TYR A 81 -12.04 -15.62 7.67
CA TYR A 81 -11.29 -16.81 8.07
C TYR A 81 -10.16 -16.50 9.05
N ASP A 82 -9.78 -15.25 9.19
CA ASP A 82 -8.66 -14.85 10.04
C ASP A 82 -9.03 -13.61 10.82
N ASP A 83 -8.36 -13.39 11.93
CA ASP A 83 -8.71 -12.30 12.84
C ASP A 83 -7.95 -11.02 12.54
N ILE A 84 -6.81 -11.09 11.88
CA ILE A 84 -5.99 -9.92 11.61
C ILE A 84 -5.56 -9.92 10.16
N VAL A 85 -5.90 -8.86 9.46
CA VAL A 85 -5.45 -8.62 8.09
C VAL A 85 -4.73 -7.28 8.06
N LEU A 86 -3.55 -7.26 7.45
CA LEU A 86 -2.73 -6.07 7.34
C LEU A 86 -2.54 -5.74 5.86
N ILE A 87 -2.83 -4.51 5.48
CA ILE A 87 -2.59 -4.02 4.12
C ILE A 87 -1.46 -3.02 4.13
N ASN A 88 -0.45 -3.28 3.30
CA ASN A 88 0.64 -2.37 3.03
C ASN A 88 0.30 -1.59 1.75
N ALA A 89 -0.12 -0.34 1.90
CA ALA A 89 -0.43 0.54 0.77
C ALA A 89 -0.46 1.99 1.26
N PRO A 90 -0.19 2.95 0.38
CA PRO A 90 -0.14 4.35 0.79
C PRO A 90 -1.46 4.92 1.29
N PHE A 91 -2.58 4.61 0.66
CA PHE A 91 -3.90 5.14 1.04
C PHE A 91 -3.92 6.65 1.21
N THR A 92 -3.13 7.38 0.42
CA THR A 92 -2.93 8.82 0.64
C THR A 92 -4.19 9.65 0.41
N GLN A 93 -5.05 9.22 -0.49
CA GLN A 93 -6.32 9.89 -0.74
C GLN A 93 -7.38 9.39 0.23
N GLU A 94 -7.41 8.10 0.46
CA GLU A 94 -8.45 7.43 1.23
C GLU A 94 -8.46 7.83 2.70
N ILE A 95 -7.28 7.95 3.32
CA ILE A 95 -7.23 8.31 4.74
C ILE A 95 -7.61 9.77 4.99
N ARG A 96 -7.65 10.59 3.96
CA ARG A 96 -8.08 11.99 4.06
C ARG A 96 -9.55 12.16 3.74
N ASP A 97 -10.19 11.12 3.27
CA ASP A 97 -11.59 11.15 2.86
C ASP A 97 -12.43 10.57 3.99
N LEU A 98 -13.09 11.46 4.72
CA LEU A 98 -13.90 11.07 5.86
C LEU A 98 -15.00 10.09 5.47
N ASP A 99 -15.64 10.32 4.33
CA ASP A 99 -16.70 9.43 3.86
C ASP A 99 -16.18 8.03 3.57
N TYR A 100 -15.00 7.96 2.95
CA TYR A 100 -14.36 6.68 2.67
C TYR A 100 -14.10 5.90 3.96
N ILE A 101 -13.49 6.55 4.94
CA ILE A 101 -13.15 5.92 6.22
C ILE A 101 -14.42 5.54 6.98
N THR A 102 -15.42 6.40 6.99
CA THR A 102 -16.69 6.11 7.66
C THR A 102 -17.38 4.89 7.04
N THR A 103 -17.39 4.82 5.71
CA THR A 103 -17.96 3.68 5.01
C THR A 103 -17.19 2.40 5.30
N LEU A 104 -15.86 2.48 5.27
CA LEU A 104 -15.02 1.32 5.56
C LEU A 104 -15.25 0.82 7.00
N ARG A 105 -15.30 1.73 7.95
CA ARG A 105 -15.58 1.35 9.36
C ARG A 105 -16.96 0.68 9.49
N ALA A 106 -17.94 1.18 8.78
CA ALA A 106 -19.28 0.59 8.81
C ALA A 106 -19.29 -0.83 8.23
N GLU A 107 -18.59 -1.04 7.12
CA GLU A 107 -18.49 -2.36 6.52
C GLU A 107 -17.75 -3.34 7.45
N LEU A 108 -16.68 -2.87 8.09
CA LEU A 108 -15.93 -3.68 9.03
C LEU A 108 -16.77 -4.03 10.26
N LYS A 109 -17.57 -3.10 10.73
CA LYS A 109 -18.42 -3.34 11.89
C LYS A 109 -19.40 -4.49 11.64
N LYS A 110 -19.91 -4.61 10.42
CA LYS A 110 -20.78 -5.73 10.04
C LYS A 110 -20.09 -7.06 10.18
N LYS A 111 -18.76 -7.07 10.09
CA LYS A 111 -17.93 -8.28 10.24
C LYS A 111 -17.34 -8.40 11.63
N GLN A 112 -17.77 -7.58 12.56
CA GLN A 112 -17.24 -7.53 13.91
C GLN A 112 -15.73 -7.23 13.92
N ALA A 113 -15.32 -6.36 13.03
CA ALA A 113 -13.93 -5.95 12.88
C ALA A 113 -13.78 -4.45 13.12
N GLU A 114 -12.58 -4.05 13.50
CA GLU A 114 -12.26 -2.65 13.67
C GLU A 114 -11.14 -2.25 12.73
N LEU A 115 -11.09 -0.98 12.40
CA LEU A 115 -10.06 -0.40 11.54
C LEU A 115 -8.95 0.18 12.38
N VAL A 116 -7.72 -0.20 12.09
CA VAL A 116 -6.53 0.37 12.70
C VAL A 116 -5.70 0.99 11.59
N VAL A 117 -5.41 2.27 11.69
CA VAL A 117 -4.56 2.96 10.71
C VAL A 117 -3.23 3.29 11.38
N ILE A 118 -2.15 2.80 10.79
CA ILE A 118 -0.81 3.08 11.27
C ILE A 118 -0.15 3.99 10.25
N TRP A 119 0.23 5.17 10.70
CA TRP A 119 0.96 6.12 9.87
C TRP A 119 2.43 6.01 10.19
N VAL A 120 3.22 5.55 9.22
CA VAL A 120 4.66 5.46 9.38
C VAL A 120 5.25 6.83 9.06
N ASP A 121 5.88 7.41 10.04
CA ASP A 121 6.46 8.73 9.92
C ASP A 121 7.97 8.63 10.09
N THR A 122 8.69 9.43 9.32
CA THR A 122 10.13 9.51 9.43
C THR A 122 10.58 10.88 8.98
N ASN A 123 11.86 11.17 9.11
CA ASN A 123 12.42 12.45 8.74
C ASN A 123 12.08 12.78 7.27
N PRO A 124 11.47 13.94 6.99
CA PRO A 124 11.10 14.29 5.62
C PRO A 124 12.28 14.29 4.65
N GLU A 125 13.45 14.66 5.11
CA GLU A 125 14.64 14.66 4.25
C GLU A 125 15.03 13.24 3.85
N VAL A 126 14.91 12.30 4.77
CA VAL A 126 15.19 10.89 4.48
C VAL A 126 14.19 10.36 3.46
N CYS A 127 12.91 10.65 3.63
CA CYS A 127 11.89 10.25 2.67
C CYS A 127 12.15 10.85 1.29
N HIS A 128 12.50 12.13 1.26
CA HIS A 128 12.81 12.82 0.02
C HIS A 128 14.01 12.21 -0.69
N GLN A 129 15.08 11.93 0.06
CA GLN A 129 16.27 11.31 -0.51
C GLN A 129 15.96 9.92 -1.07
N ARG A 130 15.15 9.15 -0.38
CA ARG A 130 14.74 7.83 -0.86
C ARG A 130 13.95 7.89 -2.16
N MET A 131 13.08 8.88 -2.29
CA MET A 131 12.35 9.09 -3.53
C MET A 131 13.28 9.42 -4.69
N ILE A 132 14.28 10.26 -4.44
CA ILE A 132 15.29 10.60 -5.44
C ILE A 132 16.06 9.35 -5.85
N ASP A 133 16.52 8.58 -4.89
CA ASP A 133 17.26 7.35 -5.16
C ASP A 133 16.45 6.36 -5.97
N ARG A 134 15.18 6.17 -5.65
CA ARG A 134 14.31 5.29 -6.40
C ARG A 134 14.08 5.77 -7.83
N ALA A 135 13.92 7.06 -8.01
CA ALA A 135 13.76 7.64 -9.34
C ALA A 135 15.03 7.44 -10.16
N SER A 136 16.20 7.65 -9.57
CA SER A 136 17.47 7.42 -10.24
C SER A 136 17.63 5.96 -10.64
N ASP A 137 17.34 5.04 -9.76
CA ASP A 137 17.44 3.62 -10.05
C ASP A 137 16.48 3.22 -11.18
N ARG A 138 15.29 3.77 -11.19
CA ARG A 138 14.32 3.49 -12.26
C ARG A 138 14.77 4.08 -13.59
N ASP A 139 15.36 5.26 -13.55
CA ASP A 139 15.82 5.91 -14.76
C ASP A 139 17.02 5.20 -15.36
N THR A 140 17.88 4.78 -14.51
CA THR A 140 19.03 4.06 -15.01
C THR A 140 18.69 2.68 -15.40
N VAL A 141 17.70 2.29 -15.20
CA VAL A 141 17.41 1.21 -15.47
C VAL A 141 17.29 0.58 -15.90
N SER A 142 17.21 0.86 -15.84
CA SER A 142 17.12 0.12 -16.21
C SER A 142 17.42 -0.63 -15.40
N TYR A 143 17.66 -0.44 -14.63
CA TYR A 143 18.04 -0.69 -13.79
C TYR A 143 17.63 -1.44 -13.11
N THR A 144 17.75 -1.45 -12.69
CA THR A 144 17.53 -2.36 -12.31
C THR A 144 17.90 -2.78 -11.00
N HIS A 145 18.54 -2.39 -10.31
CA HIS A 145 18.81 -2.69 -8.94
C HIS A 145 18.14 -1.69 -8.06
N LEU A 146 17.82 -2.09 -6.87
CA LEU A 146 17.22 -1.21 -5.89
C LEU A 146 18.27 -0.94 -4.82
N ARG A 147 18.18 0.24 -4.27
CA ARG A 147 18.96 0.55 -3.11
C ARG A 147 18.24 0.04 -1.90
N ALA A 148 18.96 -0.64 -1.05
CA ALA A 148 18.35 -1.28 0.07
C ALA A 148 18.54 -0.52 1.38
N HIS A 149 19.20 0.58 1.34
CA HIS A 149 19.57 1.30 2.56
C HIS A 149 18.44 2.04 3.23
N GLU A 150 17.34 2.15 2.54
CA GLU A 150 16.33 3.10 2.94
C GLU A 150 15.42 2.64 4.01
N THR A 151 15.45 1.45 4.40
CA THR A 151 14.36 1.01 5.23
C THR A 151 14.65 0.94 6.69
N ARG A 152 15.91 0.77 7.09
CA ARG A 152 16.11 0.38 8.42
C ARG A 152 16.06 1.43 9.43
N HIS A 153 16.47 2.58 9.21
CA HIS A 153 16.52 3.60 10.25
C HIS A 153 15.26 4.43 10.36
N ASP A 154 14.23 4.03 9.71
CA ASP A 154 12.95 4.71 9.79
C ASP A 154 12.20 4.40 11.06
N LEU A 155 12.67 3.46 11.78
CA LEU A 155 11.98 3.01 12.98
C LEU A 155 12.22 3.93 14.16
#